data_c11e116d6e96b484ccbd7b885de9bc20
#
_entry.id   c11e116d6e96b484ccbd7b885de9bc20
#
_cell.length_a   1.000
_cell.length_b   1.000
_cell.length_c   1.000
_cell.angle_alpha   90.00
_cell.angle_beta   90.00
_cell.angle_gamma   90.00
#
_symmetry.space_group_name_H-M   'P 1'
#
loop_
_entity.id
_entity.type
_entity.pdbx_description
1 polymer ?
#
loop_
_entity_poly.entity_id
_entity_poly.type
_entity_poly.pdbx_seq_one_letter_code
_entity_poly.pdbx_strand_id
1 'polypeptide(L)'
;MSSGKYDFAIAIGGAAGQGIAAPGDVLAWTFVRRGLHLYTYNAYQSIIRGGHIFLTVRVSNEKIYSHGDKLDLLICLNQDTMDRHLKHMGPGSWVIYNSDIIKPGEAQNGVQVCGLPVNELSNGSRNKLVQNTAAIGACLQILGLNFEILAKTLTKQFMGKGQAVVDENIEVARAAFDYAAVS
;
A
#
# COMPACT_ATOMS: atom_id res chain seq x y z
N MET A 1 1.96 18.52 -17.78
CA MET A 1 1.61 17.93 -16.47
C MET A 1 0.55 18.81 -15.86
N SER A 2 -0.66 18.28 -15.68
CA SER A 2 -1.77 19.05 -15.08
C SER A 2 -1.39 19.46 -13.66
N SER A 3 -1.57 20.75 -13.34
CA SER A 3 -1.36 21.34 -12.01
C SER A 3 -2.50 20.98 -11.04
N GLY A 4 -2.89 19.71 -11.02
CA GLY A 4 -3.90 19.22 -10.10
C GLY A 4 -3.36 19.28 -8.66
N LYS A 5 -4.22 19.65 -7.73
CA LYS A 5 -3.92 19.61 -6.30
C LYS A 5 -3.81 18.13 -5.89
N TYR A 6 -2.59 17.70 -5.57
CA TYR A 6 -2.36 16.41 -4.92
C TYR A 6 -2.54 16.58 -3.42
N ASP A 7 -3.52 15.92 -2.86
CA ASP A 7 -3.71 15.81 -1.42
C ASP A 7 -4.55 14.54 -1.16
N PHE A 8 -3.89 13.46 -0.78
CA PHE A 8 -4.52 12.19 -0.52
C PHE A 8 -3.82 11.43 0.60
N ALA A 9 -4.54 10.53 1.26
CA ALA A 9 -4.03 9.72 2.34
C ALA A 9 -4.17 8.22 2.02
N ILE A 10 -3.06 7.51 2.20
CA ILE A 10 -2.97 6.06 2.09
C ILE A 10 -2.78 5.49 3.48
N ALA A 11 -3.51 4.43 3.82
CA ALA A 11 -3.24 3.67 5.02
C ALA A 11 -2.83 2.23 4.70
N ILE A 12 -1.95 1.67 5.52
CA ILE A 12 -1.57 0.27 5.51
C ILE A 12 -1.88 -0.30 6.89
N GLY A 13 -2.73 -1.30 6.94
CA GLY A 13 -3.09 -1.96 8.19
C GLY A 13 -2.75 -3.45 8.19
N GLY A 14 -2.38 -3.95 9.37
CA GLY A 14 -2.05 -5.35 9.58
C GLY A 14 -1.69 -5.64 11.04
N ALA A 15 -1.20 -6.84 11.32
CA ALA A 15 -0.73 -7.22 12.65
C ALA A 15 0.77 -6.93 12.84
N ALA A 16 1.16 -6.74 14.08
CA ALA A 16 2.57 -6.69 14.46
C ALA A 16 3.32 -7.92 13.92
N GLY A 17 4.45 -7.68 13.24
CA GLY A 17 5.25 -8.73 12.60
C GLY A 17 4.85 -9.08 11.16
N GLN A 18 3.82 -8.46 10.59
CA GLN A 18 3.46 -8.63 9.16
C GLN A 18 4.31 -7.78 8.20
N GLY A 19 5.27 -7.01 8.71
CA GLY A 19 6.20 -6.25 7.87
C GLY A 19 5.62 -4.97 7.27
N ILE A 20 4.74 -4.28 7.99
CA ILE A 20 4.05 -3.05 7.55
C ILE A 20 5.02 -1.89 7.28
N ALA A 21 6.12 -1.81 8.04
CA ALA A 21 7.07 -0.71 7.92
C ALA A 21 7.72 -0.64 6.53
N ALA A 22 8.14 -1.78 5.96
CA ALA A 22 8.83 -1.80 4.67
C ALA A 22 7.98 -1.26 3.51
N PRO A 23 6.72 -1.68 3.29
CA PRO A 23 5.86 -1.07 2.29
C PRO A 23 5.57 0.42 2.57
N GLY A 24 5.41 0.80 3.83
CA GLY A 24 5.27 2.20 4.22
C GLY A 24 6.47 3.06 3.81
N ASP A 25 7.68 2.59 4.08
CA ASP A 25 8.93 3.25 3.66
C ASP A 25 9.03 3.35 2.15
N VAL A 26 8.71 2.28 1.41
CA VAL A 26 8.72 2.28 -0.07
C VAL A 26 7.77 3.33 -0.62
N LEU A 27 6.54 3.41 -0.10
CA LEU A 27 5.59 4.45 -0.50
C LEU A 27 6.11 5.85 -0.18
N ALA A 28 6.57 6.09 1.05
CA ALA A 28 7.09 7.37 1.48
C ALA A 28 8.25 7.83 0.56
N TRP A 29 9.24 6.98 0.33
CA TRP A 29 10.36 7.32 -0.56
C TRP A 29 9.94 7.52 -2.01
N THR A 30 8.95 6.78 -2.50
CA THR A 30 8.41 6.93 -3.84
C THR A 30 7.83 8.34 -4.05
N PHE A 31 7.08 8.85 -3.07
CA PHE A 31 6.48 10.18 -3.15
C PHE A 31 7.49 11.32 -2.91
N VAL A 32 8.39 11.17 -1.94
CA VAL A 32 9.46 12.17 -1.69
C VAL A 32 10.31 12.39 -2.94
N ARG A 33 10.64 11.32 -3.67
CA ARG A 33 11.41 11.43 -4.93
C ARG A 33 10.67 12.16 -6.04
N ARG A 34 9.37 12.34 -5.92
CA ARG A 34 8.56 13.18 -6.80
C ARG A 34 8.48 14.64 -6.35
N GLY A 35 9.13 14.98 -5.25
CA GLY A 35 9.10 16.32 -4.66
C GLY A 35 7.81 16.65 -3.92
N LEU A 36 7.06 15.62 -3.49
CA LEU A 36 5.83 15.78 -2.71
C LEU A 36 6.13 15.87 -1.22
N HIS A 37 5.31 16.59 -0.49
CA HIS A 37 5.33 16.65 0.96
C HIS A 37 4.61 15.46 1.55
N LEU A 38 5.14 14.92 2.66
CA LEU A 38 4.57 13.79 3.37
C LEU A 38 4.32 14.12 4.83
N TYR A 39 3.28 13.49 5.36
CA TYR A 39 3.07 13.33 6.79
C TYR A 39 2.76 11.87 7.08
N THR A 40 3.55 11.22 7.92
CA THR A 40 3.34 9.82 8.30
C THR A 40 2.92 9.71 9.75
N TYR A 41 1.96 8.84 10.03
CA TYR A 41 1.50 8.57 11.39
C TYR A 41 1.35 7.05 11.59
N ASN A 42 1.94 6.56 12.67
CA ASN A 42 1.87 5.15 13.06
C ASN A 42 1.01 5.01 14.32
N ALA A 43 -0.08 4.27 14.22
CA ALA A 43 -0.88 3.84 15.36
C ALA A 43 -0.54 2.38 15.71
N TYR A 44 -0.22 2.16 16.99
CA TYR A 44 0.09 0.83 17.53
C TYR A 44 -0.88 0.50 18.63
N GLN A 45 -1.47 -0.70 18.59
CA GLN A 45 -2.14 -1.23 19.79
C GLN A 45 -1.09 -1.73 20.78
N SER A 46 -1.19 -1.30 22.01
CA SER A 46 -0.31 -1.73 23.11
C SER A 46 -0.66 -3.15 23.57
N ILE A 47 -0.38 -4.14 22.72
CA ILE A 47 -0.56 -5.57 22.99
C ILE A 47 0.77 -6.27 22.73
N ILE A 48 1.15 -7.23 23.59
CA ILE A 48 2.45 -7.91 23.57
C ILE A 48 2.71 -8.68 22.27
N ARG A 49 1.66 -9.20 21.57
CA ARG A 49 1.76 -9.86 20.28
C ARG A 49 0.47 -9.68 19.47
N GLY A 50 0.61 -9.54 18.15
CA GLY A 50 -0.53 -9.55 17.22
C GLY A 50 -1.41 -8.31 17.25
N GLY A 51 -1.01 -7.25 17.96
CA GLY A 51 -1.74 -5.99 17.97
C GLY A 51 -1.88 -5.38 16.58
N HIS A 52 -3.00 -4.72 16.35
CA HIS A 52 -3.26 -4.01 15.11
C HIS A 52 -2.28 -2.83 14.96
N ILE A 53 -1.61 -2.76 13.82
CA ILE A 53 -0.76 -1.65 13.43
C ILE A 53 -1.39 -0.98 12.23
N PHE A 54 -1.43 0.35 12.26
CA PHE A 54 -2.02 1.16 11.22
C PHE A 54 -1.10 2.34 10.91
N LEU A 55 -0.52 2.29 9.70
CA LEU A 55 0.35 3.34 9.19
C LEU A 55 -0.45 4.19 8.21
N THR A 56 -0.50 5.50 8.43
CA THR A 56 -1.06 6.46 7.49
C THR A 56 0.07 7.27 6.85
N VAL A 57 0.01 7.43 5.53
CA VAL A 57 0.90 8.27 4.73
C VAL A 57 0.03 9.26 3.98
N ARG A 58 -0.01 10.51 4.43
CA ARG A 58 -0.64 11.59 3.68
C ARG A 58 0.38 12.25 2.77
N VAL A 59 -0.03 12.53 1.56
CA VAL A 59 0.82 13.06 0.47
C VAL A 59 0.19 14.30 -0.10
N SER A 60 0.98 15.38 -0.29
CA SER A 60 0.49 16.61 -0.88
C SER A 60 1.58 17.33 -1.67
N ASN A 61 1.18 18.12 -2.66
CA ASN A 61 2.07 19.09 -3.31
C ASN A 61 2.26 20.39 -2.49
N GLU A 62 1.47 20.55 -1.43
CA GLU A 62 1.61 21.64 -0.46
C GLU A 62 2.11 21.11 0.89
N LYS A 63 2.66 21.99 1.73
CA LYS A 63 3.07 21.61 3.09
C LYS A 63 1.86 21.17 3.90
N ILE A 64 1.99 20.02 4.56
CA ILE A 64 0.97 19.42 5.42
C ILE A 64 1.52 19.20 6.83
N TYR A 65 0.65 19.30 7.84
CA TYR A 65 1.02 19.26 9.26
C TYR A 65 0.23 18.21 10.06
N SER A 66 -0.61 17.41 9.38
CA SER A 66 -1.39 16.34 9.99
C SER A 66 -1.64 15.21 9.00
N HIS A 67 -1.99 14.01 9.51
CA HIS A 67 -2.39 12.88 8.66
C HIS A 67 -3.80 13.05 8.05
N GLY A 68 -4.61 14.00 8.57
CA GLY A 68 -6.01 14.17 8.17
C GLY A 68 -6.91 13.02 8.69
N ASP A 69 -8.21 13.15 8.46
CA ASP A 69 -9.21 12.17 8.90
C ASP A 69 -9.74 11.31 7.76
N LYS A 70 -9.54 11.75 6.51
CA LYS A 70 -10.00 11.03 5.32
C LYS A 70 -8.93 10.10 4.80
N LEU A 71 -9.35 8.88 4.44
CA LEU A 71 -8.52 7.93 3.70
C LEU A 71 -9.03 7.82 2.27
N ASP A 72 -8.11 7.93 1.31
CA ASP A 72 -8.40 7.77 -0.11
C ASP A 72 -8.02 6.36 -0.59
N LEU A 73 -7.08 5.70 0.08
CA LEU A 73 -6.69 4.34 -0.22
C LEU A 73 -6.32 3.59 1.06
N LEU A 74 -6.83 2.37 1.20
CA LEU A 74 -6.53 1.44 2.29
C LEU A 74 -5.88 0.16 1.75
N ILE A 75 -4.74 -0.23 2.29
CA ILE A 75 -4.10 -1.51 2.05
C ILE A 75 -4.32 -2.41 3.26
N CYS A 76 -5.06 -3.50 3.07
CA CYS A 76 -5.35 -4.49 4.10
C CYS A 76 -4.40 -5.68 3.98
N LEU A 77 -3.52 -5.89 4.97
CA LEU A 77 -2.61 -7.03 5.01
C LEU A 77 -3.20 -8.23 5.81
N ASN A 78 -4.33 -8.03 6.48
CA ASN A 78 -5.07 -9.07 7.18
C ASN A 78 -6.57 -8.75 7.26
N GLN A 79 -7.36 -9.77 7.65
CA GLN A 79 -8.81 -9.65 7.78
C GLN A 79 -9.22 -8.62 8.84
N ASP A 80 -8.52 -8.54 9.98
CA ASP A 80 -8.82 -7.58 11.04
C ASP A 80 -8.76 -6.13 10.56
N THR A 81 -7.81 -5.80 9.67
CA THR A 81 -7.74 -4.46 9.05
C THR A 81 -8.98 -4.21 8.17
N MET A 82 -9.37 -5.18 7.36
CA MET A 82 -10.56 -5.09 6.52
C MET A 82 -11.80 -4.82 7.37
N ASP A 83 -12.04 -5.64 8.39
CA ASP A 83 -13.24 -5.58 9.24
C ASP A 83 -13.33 -4.26 10.04
N ARG A 84 -12.19 -3.74 10.45
CA ARG A 84 -12.15 -2.47 11.22
C ARG A 84 -12.38 -1.25 10.36
N HIS A 85 -11.78 -1.20 9.17
CA HIS A 85 -11.62 0.06 8.45
C HIS A 85 -12.48 0.19 7.19
N LEU A 86 -12.89 -0.93 6.55
CA LEU A 86 -13.72 -0.87 5.34
C LEU A 86 -14.98 -0.01 5.52
N LYS A 87 -15.66 -0.15 6.66
CA LYS A 87 -16.88 0.60 7.00
C LYS A 87 -16.68 2.11 7.16
N HIS A 88 -15.43 2.57 7.28
CA HIS A 88 -15.08 3.98 7.41
C HIS A 88 -14.56 4.59 6.10
N MET A 89 -14.43 3.77 5.05
CA MET A 89 -14.03 4.25 3.73
C MET A 89 -15.23 4.94 3.06
N GLY A 90 -14.97 6.10 2.48
CA GLY A 90 -16.01 6.90 1.81
C GLY A 90 -16.05 6.69 0.29
N PRO A 91 -17.07 7.24 -0.38
CA PRO A 91 -17.17 7.17 -1.84
C PRO A 91 -15.93 7.72 -2.54
N GLY A 92 -15.51 7.04 -3.60
CA GLY A 92 -14.31 7.38 -4.38
C GLY A 92 -13.00 6.89 -3.78
N SER A 93 -13.04 6.24 -2.61
CA SER A 93 -11.86 5.59 -2.03
C SER A 93 -11.65 4.18 -2.57
N TRP A 94 -10.42 3.67 -2.39
CA TRP A 94 -10.01 2.34 -2.81
C TRP A 94 -9.55 1.49 -1.63
N VAL A 95 -9.81 0.18 -1.72
CA VAL A 95 -9.30 -0.82 -0.78
C VAL A 95 -8.55 -1.90 -1.56
N ILE A 96 -7.26 -2.08 -1.24
CA ILE A 96 -6.40 -3.13 -1.80
C ILE A 96 -6.23 -4.23 -0.75
N TYR A 97 -6.38 -5.48 -1.13
CA TYR A 97 -6.23 -6.61 -0.22
C TYR A 97 -5.75 -7.87 -0.93
N ASN A 98 -5.19 -8.80 -0.17
CA ASN A 98 -4.83 -10.12 -0.68
C ASN A 98 -6.09 -11.01 -0.72
N SER A 99 -6.60 -11.32 -1.91
CA SER A 99 -7.81 -12.11 -2.11
C SER A 99 -7.65 -13.60 -1.78
N ASP A 100 -6.41 -14.08 -1.63
CA ASP A 100 -6.16 -15.47 -1.22
C ASP A 100 -6.53 -15.73 0.25
N ILE A 101 -6.47 -14.67 1.09
CA ILE A 101 -6.61 -14.81 2.55
C ILE A 101 -7.61 -13.85 3.19
N ILE A 102 -8.04 -12.81 2.47
CA ILE A 102 -8.97 -11.79 2.98
C ILE A 102 -10.26 -11.85 2.17
N LYS A 103 -11.38 -11.82 2.87
CA LYS A 103 -12.71 -11.71 2.26
C LYS A 103 -13.28 -10.34 2.61
N PRO A 104 -13.50 -9.47 1.62
CA PRO A 104 -14.15 -8.19 1.90
C PRO A 104 -15.59 -8.43 2.35
N GLY A 105 -16.02 -7.69 3.35
CA GLY A 105 -17.42 -7.54 3.66
C GLY A 105 -18.12 -6.63 2.64
N GLU A 106 -19.36 -6.25 2.95
CA GLU A 106 -20.07 -5.25 2.14
C GLU A 106 -19.37 -3.89 2.24
N ALA A 107 -18.84 -3.42 1.11
CA ALA A 107 -18.29 -2.08 1.02
C ALA A 107 -19.42 -1.05 0.95
N GLN A 108 -19.21 0.14 1.50
CA GLN A 108 -20.15 1.25 1.33
C GLN A 108 -20.26 1.62 -0.16
N ASN A 109 -21.42 2.13 -0.55
CA ASN A 109 -21.66 2.55 -1.94
C ASN A 109 -20.61 3.58 -2.39
N GLY A 110 -19.96 3.30 -3.53
CA GLY A 110 -18.92 4.15 -4.10
C GLY A 110 -17.50 3.88 -3.60
N VAL A 111 -17.28 2.88 -2.73
CA VAL A 111 -15.95 2.36 -2.39
C VAL A 111 -15.55 1.30 -3.42
N GLN A 112 -14.38 1.42 -3.99
CA GLN A 112 -13.82 0.47 -4.96
C GLN A 112 -12.91 -0.52 -4.24
N VAL A 113 -12.95 -1.78 -4.65
CA VAL A 113 -12.14 -2.84 -4.04
C VAL A 113 -11.27 -3.53 -5.09
N CYS A 114 -9.99 -3.70 -4.80
CA CYS A 114 -9.02 -4.40 -5.63
C CYS A 114 -8.46 -5.61 -4.86
N GLY A 115 -8.97 -6.79 -5.19
CA GLY A 115 -8.50 -8.06 -4.61
C GLY A 115 -7.36 -8.64 -5.43
N LEU A 116 -6.16 -8.70 -4.87
CA LEU A 116 -4.97 -9.23 -5.53
C LEU A 116 -4.83 -10.73 -5.26
N PRO A 117 -4.74 -11.59 -6.28
CA PRO A 117 -4.38 -13.01 -6.14
C PRO A 117 -2.85 -13.10 -5.90
N VAL A 118 -2.43 -12.76 -4.68
CA VAL A 118 -1.00 -12.55 -4.36
C VAL A 118 -0.16 -13.80 -4.56
N ASN A 119 -0.72 -14.99 -4.31
CA ASN A 119 0.00 -16.25 -4.57
C ASN A 119 0.35 -16.43 -6.04
N GLU A 120 -0.57 -16.09 -6.94
CA GLU A 120 -0.35 -16.14 -8.39
C GLU A 120 0.65 -15.05 -8.81
N LEU A 121 0.42 -13.80 -8.41
CA LEU A 121 1.26 -12.66 -8.77
C LEU A 121 2.69 -12.77 -8.25
N SER A 122 2.90 -13.49 -7.15
CA SER A 122 4.23 -13.71 -6.55
C SER A 122 4.85 -15.07 -6.93
N ASN A 123 4.32 -15.77 -7.94
CA ASN A 123 4.78 -17.10 -8.33
C ASN A 123 4.89 -18.09 -7.15
N GLY A 124 3.94 -17.99 -6.19
CA GLY A 124 3.92 -18.81 -4.99
C GLY A 124 4.95 -18.46 -3.92
N SER A 125 5.57 -17.29 -3.98
CA SER A 125 6.51 -16.83 -2.96
C SER A 125 5.85 -16.80 -1.58
N ARG A 126 6.50 -17.45 -0.60
CA ARG A 126 6.07 -17.42 0.81
C ARG A 126 6.65 -16.23 1.59
N ASN A 127 7.47 -15.42 0.96
CA ASN A 127 8.06 -14.25 1.58
C ASN A 127 7.01 -13.13 1.72
N LYS A 128 6.61 -12.85 2.95
CA LYS A 128 5.60 -11.82 3.24
C LYS A 128 6.00 -10.41 2.75
N LEU A 129 7.28 -10.11 2.71
CA LEU A 129 7.74 -8.81 2.20
C LEU A 129 7.47 -8.70 0.70
N VAL A 130 7.72 -9.78 -0.06
CA VAL A 130 7.41 -9.85 -1.49
C VAL A 130 5.89 -9.72 -1.70
N GLN A 131 5.09 -10.46 -0.93
CA GLN A 131 3.62 -10.35 -0.99
C GLN A 131 3.13 -8.93 -0.70
N ASN A 132 3.70 -8.26 0.31
CA ASN A 132 3.35 -6.88 0.62
C ASN A 132 3.75 -5.90 -0.50
N THR A 133 4.81 -6.19 -1.24
CA THR A 133 5.26 -5.37 -2.38
C THR A 133 4.24 -5.39 -3.54
N ALA A 134 3.48 -6.48 -3.71
CA ALA A 134 2.37 -6.53 -4.66
C ALA A 134 1.35 -5.41 -4.40
N ALA A 135 0.93 -5.22 -3.14
CA ALA A 135 -0.04 -4.18 -2.79
C ALA A 135 0.47 -2.76 -3.13
N ILE A 136 1.78 -2.53 -3.03
CA ILE A 136 2.38 -1.23 -3.43
C ILE A 136 2.36 -1.04 -4.94
N GLY A 137 2.60 -2.10 -5.72
CA GLY A 137 2.47 -2.06 -7.18
C GLY A 137 1.06 -1.65 -7.61
N ALA A 138 0.04 -2.33 -7.09
CA ALA A 138 -1.36 -2.00 -7.35
C ALA A 138 -1.73 -0.59 -6.88
N CYS A 139 -1.25 -0.17 -5.71
CA CYS A 139 -1.46 1.17 -5.19
C CYS A 139 -0.97 2.26 -6.17
N LEU A 140 0.22 2.10 -6.73
CA LEU A 140 0.74 3.08 -7.70
C LEU A 140 -0.08 3.14 -8.97
N GLN A 141 -0.56 2.01 -9.47
CA GLN A 141 -1.44 1.96 -10.64
C GLN A 141 -2.74 2.72 -10.39
N ILE A 142 -3.41 2.42 -9.28
CA ILE A 142 -4.66 3.09 -8.89
C ILE A 142 -4.47 4.61 -8.75
N LEU A 143 -3.31 5.05 -8.28
CA LEU A 143 -2.95 6.47 -8.17
C LEU A 143 -2.49 7.09 -9.50
N GLY A 144 -2.43 6.33 -10.60
CA GLY A 144 -1.98 6.81 -11.91
C GLY A 144 -0.49 7.21 -11.93
N LEU A 145 0.35 6.55 -11.13
CA LEU A 145 1.76 6.87 -10.99
C LEU A 145 2.64 5.99 -11.88
N ASN A 146 3.77 6.55 -12.35
CA ASN A 146 4.71 5.81 -13.17
C ASN A 146 5.44 4.73 -12.34
N PHE A 147 5.41 3.49 -12.82
CA PHE A 147 6.07 2.35 -12.18
C PHE A 147 7.59 2.50 -12.03
N GLU A 148 8.26 3.17 -12.96
CA GLU A 148 9.72 3.32 -12.94
C GLU A 148 10.24 3.97 -11.64
N ILE A 149 9.42 4.82 -11.01
CA ILE A 149 9.77 5.45 -9.73
C ILE A 149 9.77 4.41 -8.61
N LEU A 150 8.80 3.50 -8.64
CA LEU A 150 8.71 2.38 -7.70
C LEU A 150 9.89 1.42 -7.90
N ALA A 151 10.17 1.01 -9.13
CA ALA A 151 11.29 0.12 -9.44
C ALA A 151 12.63 0.66 -8.90
N LYS A 152 12.93 1.94 -9.14
CA LYS A 152 14.12 2.60 -8.58
C LYS A 152 14.13 2.63 -7.05
N THR A 153 12.96 2.78 -6.43
CA THR A 153 12.85 2.79 -4.98
C THR A 153 13.08 1.40 -4.40
N LEU A 154 12.48 0.36 -4.99
CA LEU A 154 12.67 -1.04 -4.59
C LEU A 154 14.14 -1.47 -4.76
N THR A 155 14.76 -1.10 -5.89
CA THR A 155 16.20 -1.35 -6.11
C THR A 155 17.02 -0.79 -4.95
N LYS A 156 16.83 0.48 -4.61
CA LYS A 156 17.61 1.11 -3.53
C LYS A 156 17.30 0.49 -2.16
N GLN A 157 16.05 0.14 -1.91
CA GLN A 157 15.62 -0.43 -0.63
C GLN A 157 16.19 -1.83 -0.40
N PHE A 158 16.26 -2.65 -1.46
CA PHE A 158 16.59 -4.06 -1.34
C PHE A 158 17.99 -4.43 -1.86
N MET A 159 18.73 -3.50 -2.46
CA MET A 159 20.07 -3.77 -2.99
C MET A 159 21.03 -4.39 -1.95
N GLY A 160 20.94 -3.98 -0.69
CA GLY A 160 21.73 -4.55 0.40
C GLY A 160 21.41 -6.01 0.74
N LYS A 161 20.29 -6.55 0.20
CA LYS A 161 19.88 -7.96 0.36
C LYS A 161 20.24 -8.84 -0.84
N GLY A 162 20.83 -8.26 -1.87
CA GLY A 162 21.26 -8.93 -3.10
C GLY A 162 20.29 -8.74 -4.27
N GLN A 163 20.83 -8.89 -5.48
CA GLN A 163 20.12 -8.61 -6.73
C GLN A 163 18.87 -9.47 -6.90
N ALA A 164 18.92 -10.75 -6.54
CA ALA A 164 17.76 -11.65 -6.65
C ALA A 164 16.53 -11.17 -5.85
N VAL A 165 16.77 -10.58 -4.65
CA VAL A 165 15.69 -9.99 -3.84
C VAL A 165 15.13 -8.74 -4.49
N VAL A 166 15.97 -7.93 -5.11
CA VAL A 166 15.54 -6.74 -5.87
C VAL A 166 14.64 -7.16 -7.03
N ASP A 167 15.10 -8.11 -7.83
CA ASP A 167 14.40 -8.58 -9.04
C ASP A 167 13.05 -9.19 -8.68
N GLU A 168 12.98 -10.07 -7.67
CA GLU A 168 11.74 -10.67 -7.18
C GLU A 168 10.72 -9.59 -6.74
N ASN A 169 11.15 -8.58 -5.99
CA ASN A 169 10.25 -7.52 -5.54
C ASN A 169 9.76 -6.63 -6.70
N ILE A 170 10.62 -6.33 -7.68
CA ILE A 170 10.24 -5.56 -8.86
C ILE A 170 9.25 -6.34 -9.72
N GLU A 171 9.50 -7.64 -9.94
CA GLU A 171 8.62 -8.51 -10.73
C GLU A 171 7.21 -8.59 -10.12
N VAL A 172 7.12 -8.86 -8.83
CA VAL A 172 5.83 -8.95 -8.12
C VAL A 172 5.10 -7.62 -8.10
N ALA A 173 5.82 -6.50 -7.85
CA ALA A 173 5.22 -5.18 -7.91
C ALA A 173 4.69 -4.86 -9.32
N ARG A 174 5.41 -5.25 -10.38
CA ARG A 174 4.99 -5.04 -11.77
C ARG A 174 3.75 -5.87 -12.08
N ALA A 175 3.74 -7.15 -11.73
CA ALA A 175 2.59 -8.03 -11.95
C ALA A 175 1.32 -7.46 -11.29
N ALA A 176 1.41 -6.98 -10.07
CA ALA A 176 0.28 -6.39 -9.35
C ALA A 176 -0.12 -5.00 -9.92
N PHE A 177 0.83 -4.22 -10.40
CA PHE A 177 0.59 -2.96 -11.09
C PHE A 177 -0.22 -3.19 -12.36
N ASP A 178 0.20 -4.14 -13.18
CA ASP A 178 -0.46 -4.46 -14.45
C ASP A 178 -1.85 -5.10 -14.21
N TYR A 179 -1.98 -5.94 -13.17
CA TYR A 179 -3.25 -6.52 -12.75
C TYR A 179 -4.27 -5.45 -12.34
N ALA A 180 -3.86 -4.46 -11.55
CA ALA A 180 -4.74 -3.38 -11.10
C ALA A 180 -5.16 -2.41 -12.23
N ALA A 181 -4.54 -2.47 -13.40
CA ALA A 181 -4.93 -1.68 -14.57
C ALA A 181 -6.21 -2.21 -15.25
N VAL A 182 -6.57 -3.47 -15.01
CA VAL A 182 -7.68 -4.17 -15.67
C VAL A 182 -8.78 -4.63 -14.69
N SER A 183 -8.63 -4.28 -13.39
CA SER A 183 -9.51 -4.70 -12.29
C SER A 183 -10.58 -3.68 -11.93
#